data_c53bff3cc45e6d71d855282e5bf52d37
#
_entry.id   c53bff3cc45e6d71d855282e5bf52d37
#
_cell.length_a   1.000
_cell.length_b   1.000
_cell.length_c   1.000
_cell.angle_alpha   90.00
_cell.angle_beta   90.00
_cell.angle_gamma   90.00
#
_symmetry.space_group_name_H-M   'P 1'
#
loop_
_entity.id
_entity.type
_entity.pdbx_description
1 polymer ?
#
loop_
_entity_poly.entity_id
_entity_poly.type
_entity_poly.pdbx_seq_one_letter_code
_entity_poly.pdbx_strand_id
1 'polypeptide(L)'
;TVEKKFKGPGGQNANPVSGTYKFGLYENADGTNTTNPGGTTSTIAPLQTVTITYNAAETGSRTAKFTNLDLTKTYYVFELDDEGKPIKNSTIAATVNKMEYFTSYAKTTTDGTTTGVNSAVSGDTVTVTNQIRVKELPSTGSYGSLIYRLAGAILILFAGLLMLINIKKYTCRNR
;
A
#
# COMPACT_ATOMS: atom_id res chain seq x y z
N THR A 1 7.54 15.82 15.71
CA THR A 1 6.16 15.75 15.21
C THR A 1 6.05 14.64 14.17
N VAL A 2 4.93 13.93 14.14
CA VAL A 2 4.56 13.05 13.02
C VAL A 2 3.36 13.65 12.29
N GLU A 3 3.41 13.63 10.95
CA GLU A 3 2.32 14.05 10.06
C GLU A 3 1.85 12.85 9.22
N LYS A 4 0.53 12.66 9.10
CA LYS A 4 -0.06 11.57 8.29
C LYS A 4 -0.62 12.11 6.99
N LYS A 5 -0.24 11.46 5.86
CA LYS A 5 -0.76 11.74 4.52
C LYS A 5 -1.19 10.46 3.81
N PHE A 6 -2.02 10.64 2.77
CA PHE A 6 -2.51 9.55 1.94
C PHE A 6 -2.29 9.83 0.46
N LYS A 7 -2.02 8.75 -0.28
CA LYS A 7 -1.95 8.75 -1.74
C LYS A 7 -2.84 7.66 -2.31
N GLY A 8 -3.45 7.96 -3.43
CA GLY A 8 -4.17 7.00 -4.23
C GLY A 8 -3.21 6.03 -4.95
N PRO A 9 -3.75 5.01 -5.64
CA PRO A 9 -2.95 3.97 -6.28
C PRO A 9 -1.94 4.48 -7.30
N GLY A 10 -2.25 5.56 -8.00
CA GLY A 10 -1.37 6.22 -8.97
C GLY A 10 -0.39 7.24 -8.35
N GLY A 11 -0.30 7.32 -7.02
CA GLY A 11 0.59 8.25 -6.33
C GLY A 11 0.06 9.69 -6.20
N GLN A 12 -1.13 10.01 -6.73
CA GLN A 12 -1.80 11.28 -6.54
C GLN A 12 -2.27 11.46 -5.09
N ASN A 13 -2.39 12.70 -4.63
CA ASN A 13 -2.94 12.97 -3.30
C ASN A 13 -4.35 12.38 -3.17
N ALA A 14 -4.65 11.79 -2.03
CA ALA A 14 -5.94 11.21 -1.73
C ALA A 14 -6.46 11.71 -0.39
N ASN A 15 -7.78 11.67 -0.23
CA ASN A 15 -8.40 11.92 1.06
C ASN A 15 -8.02 10.83 2.06
N PRO A 16 -7.95 11.18 3.36
CA PRO A 16 -7.71 10.20 4.41
C PRO A 16 -8.72 9.06 4.39
N VAL A 17 -8.24 7.87 4.66
CA VAL A 17 -9.11 6.73 4.97
C VAL A 17 -9.44 6.78 6.46
N SER A 18 -10.72 6.66 6.81
CA SER A 18 -11.16 6.66 8.19
C SER A 18 -10.53 5.51 8.99
N GLY A 19 -10.12 5.79 10.21
CA GLY A 19 -9.47 4.83 11.08
C GLY A 19 -8.47 5.49 12.02
N THR A 20 -7.89 4.69 12.92
CA THR A 20 -6.87 5.14 13.87
C THR A 20 -5.51 4.59 13.45
N TYR A 21 -4.59 5.50 13.20
CA TYR A 21 -3.22 5.23 12.78
C TYR A 21 -2.29 5.44 13.97
N LYS A 22 -1.48 4.42 14.28
CA LYS A 22 -0.56 4.43 15.42
C LYS A 22 0.86 4.63 14.93
N PHE A 23 1.62 5.43 15.66
CA PHE A 23 3.02 5.72 15.35
C PHE A 23 3.88 5.45 16.58
N GLY A 24 4.91 4.63 16.41
CA GLY A 24 5.87 4.29 17.42
C GLY A 24 7.16 5.10 17.27
N LEU A 25 7.76 5.48 18.40
CA LEU A 25 9.06 6.13 18.49
C LEU A 25 10.11 5.11 18.94
N TYR A 26 11.26 5.09 18.26
CA TYR A 26 12.33 4.12 18.49
C TYR A 26 13.70 4.80 18.54
N GLU A 27 14.67 4.16 19.22
CA GLU A 27 16.07 4.61 19.25
C GLU A 27 16.88 4.12 18.05
N ASN A 28 16.45 3.01 17.41
CA ASN A 28 17.20 2.38 16.33
C ASN A 28 16.46 2.45 14.98
N ALA A 29 17.23 2.53 13.91
CA ALA A 29 16.72 2.60 12.54
C ALA A 29 16.00 1.32 12.09
N ASP A 30 16.16 0.22 12.77
CA ASP A 30 15.50 -1.06 12.50
C ASP A 30 14.15 -1.22 13.22
N GLY A 31 13.67 -0.19 13.93
CA GLY A 31 12.43 -0.22 14.69
C GLY A 31 12.55 -1.05 15.97
N THR A 32 13.71 -1.00 16.62
CA THR A 32 13.95 -1.59 17.94
C THR A 32 14.42 -0.56 18.94
N ASN A 33 14.40 -0.91 20.22
CA ASN A 33 14.98 -0.13 21.30
C ASN A 33 15.98 -0.97 22.09
N THR A 34 17.01 -0.32 22.64
CA THR A 34 17.97 -0.97 23.52
C THR A 34 17.41 -1.01 24.92
N THR A 35 17.18 -2.20 25.48
CA THR A 35 16.55 -2.38 26.80
C THR A 35 17.48 -2.20 27.98
N ASN A 36 18.82 -2.22 27.76
CA ASN A 36 19.82 -2.02 28.81
C ASN A 36 20.95 -1.11 28.33
N PRO A 37 21.39 -0.11 29.11
CA PRO A 37 22.63 0.62 28.84
C PRO A 37 23.82 -0.37 28.80
N GLY A 38 24.38 -0.60 27.60
CA GLY A 38 25.45 -1.58 27.37
C GLY A 38 24.98 -3.02 27.11
N GLY A 39 23.66 -3.28 27.00
CA GLY A 39 23.09 -4.59 26.74
C GLY A 39 22.82 -4.87 25.26
N THR A 40 22.83 -6.15 24.90
CA THR A 40 22.52 -6.65 23.53
C THR A 40 21.05 -6.96 23.31
N THR A 41 20.20 -6.76 24.30
CA THR A 41 18.76 -7.08 24.21
C THR A 41 18.02 -5.93 23.55
N SER A 42 17.41 -6.18 22.42
CA SER A 42 16.54 -5.22 21.72
C SER A 42 15.08 -5.64 21.84
N THR A 43 14.19 -4.66 21.87
CA THR A 43 12.74 -4.88 21.87
C THR A 43 12.10 -4.12 20.71
N ILE A 44 11.07 -4.72 20.12
CA ILE A 44 10.23 -4.07 19.10
C ILE A 44 9.14 -3.16 19.70
N ALA A 45 9.00 -3.13 21.04
CA ALA A 45 8.07 -2.21 21.69
C ALA A 45 8.55 -0.76 21.53
N PRO A 46 7.72 0.18 21.09
CA PRO A 46 8.11 1.59 20.96
C PRO A 46 8.34 2.23 22.33
N LEU A 47 9.24 3.23 22.38
CA LEU A 47 9.44 4.08 23.57
C LEU A 47 8.19 4.87 23.92
N GLN A 48 7.54 5.38 22.88
CA GLN A 48 6.27 6.10 22.95
C GLN A 48 5.40 5.74 21.76
N THR A 49 4.08 5.81 21.95
CA THR A 49 3.12 5.67 20.88
C THR A 49 2.21 6.89 20.85
N VAL A 50 1.98 7.45 19.66
CA VAL A 50 0.97 8.48 19.43
C VAL A 50 -0.01 8.01 18.36
N THR A 51 -1.20 8.58 18.36
CA THR A 51 -2.28 8.19 17.43
C THR A 51 -2.80 9.39 16.66
N ILE A 52 -3.20 9.15 15.42
CA ILE A 52 -3.95 10.07 14.57
C ILE A 52 -5.21 9.36 14.12
N THR A 53 -6.37 9.92 14.43
CA THR A 53 -7.66 9.35 14.03
C THR A 53 -8.30 10.22 12.96
N TYR A 54 -8.79 9.59 11.90
CA TYR A 54 -9.61 10.20 10.85
C TYR A 54 -11.02 9.62 10.91
N ASN A 55 -12.02 10.50 10.93
CA ASN A 55 -13.41 10.11 10.75
C ASN A 55 -13.77 10.05 9.26
N ALA A 56 -14.96 9.54 8.95
CA ALA A 56 -15.46 9.53 7.59
C ALA A 56 -15.58 10.95 7.01
N ALA A 57 -15.22 11.12 5.73
CA ALA A 57 -15.27 12.39 4.99
C ALA A 57 -14.31 13.50 5.47
N GLU A 58 -13.38 13.21 6.38
CA GLU A 58 -12.33 14.16 6.72
C GLU A 58 -11.32 14.32 5.57
N THR A 59 -10.73 15.51 5.49
CA THR A 59 -9.77 15.88 4.45
C THR A 59 -8.48 16.42 5.05
N GLY A 60 -7.40 16.39 4.28
CA GLY A 60 -6.11 16.96 4.65
C GLY A 60 -5.25 16.07 5.53
N SER A 61 -4.08 16.58 5.91
CA SER A 61 -3.15 15.90 6.82
C SER A 61 -3.47 16.25 8.27
N ARG A 62 -3.08 15.35 9.17
CA ARG A 62 -3.13 15.56 10.62
C ARG A 62 -1.78 15.27 11.23
N THR A 63 -1.53 15.86 12.39
CA THR A 63 -0.28 15.69 13.12
C THR A 63 -0.52 15.20 14.54
N ALA A 64 0.49 14.49 15.06
CA ALA A 64 0.62 14.17 16.49
C ALA A 64 2.04 14.46 16.96
N LYS A 65 2.25 14.63 18.26
CA LYS A 65 3.55 14.97 18.82
C LYS A 65 3.98 13.95 19.87
N PHE A 66 5.22 13.50 19.77
CA PHE A 66 5.93 12.86 20.88
C PHE A 66 6.45 13.94 21.84
N THR A 67 6.43 13.69 23.12
CA THR A 67 6.80 14.66 24.16
C THR A 67 7.85 14.10 25.10
N ASN A 68 8.48 14.96 25.90
CA ASN A 68 9.48 14.56 26.91
C ASN A 68 10.65 13.75 26.34
N LEU A 69 11.14 14.17 25.17
CA LEU A 69 12.26 13.51 24.48
C LEU A 69 13.59 14.16 24.88
N ASP A 70 14.64 13.36 24.90
CA ASP A 70 16.00 13.87 25.02
C ASP A 70 16.38 14.62 23.74
N LEU A 71 16.65 15.91 23.86
CA LEU A 71 16.94 16.81 22.74
C LEU A 71 18.27 16.52 22.04
N THR A 72 19.13 15.73 22.66
CA THR A 72 20.45 15.37 22.12
C THR A 72 20.43 14.09 21.29
N LYS A 73 19.31 13.35 21.36
CA LYS A 73 19.18 12.06 20.68
C LYS A 73 18.48 12.18 19.32
N THR A 74 18.84 11.28 18.41
CA THR A 74 18.09 10.99 17.20
C THR A 74 17.11 9.86 17.47
N TYR A 75 15.89 10.00 17.01
CA TYR A 75 14.84 9.01 17.12
C TYR A 75 14.35 8.59 15.74
N TYR A 76 13.68 7.45 15.68
CA TYR A 76 13.09 6.92 14.45
C TYR A 76 11.59 6.74 14.66
N VAL A 77 10.80 7.27 13.73
CA VAL A 77 9.35 7.20 13.75
C VAL A 77 8.88 6.15 12.76
N PHE A 78 8.07 5.21 13.21
CA PHE A 78 7.43 4.22 12.35
C PHE A 78 5.93 4.23 12.56
N GLU A 79 5.17 4.07 11.47
CA GLU A 79 3.80 3.64 11.58
C GLU A 79 3.75 2.18 12.05
N LEU A 80 2.76 1.83 12.85
CA LEU A 80 2.57 0.48 13.33
C LEU A 80 1.45 -0.19 12.54
N ASP A 81 1.65 -1.45 12.18
CA ASP A 81 0.61 -2.29 11.56
C ASP A 81 -0.47 -2.68 12.58
N ASP A 82 -1.46 -3.47 12.14
CA ASP A 82 -2.56 -3.95 12.99
C ASP A 82 -2.07 -4.89 14.11
N GLU A 83 -0.86 -5.47 13.99
CA GLU A 83 -0.21 -6.29 15.01
C GLU A 83 0.69 -5.46 15.96
N GLY A 84 0.83 -4.16 15.71
CA GLY A 84 1.68 -3.26 16.48
C GLY A 84 3.16 -3.31 16.12
N LYS A 85 3.52 -3.89 14.98
CA LYS A 85 4.89 -3.95 14.49
C LYS A 85 5.25 -2.71 13.67
N PRO A 86 6.51 -2.24 13.72
CA PRO A 86 6.95 -1.10 12.92
C PRO A 86 6.97 -1.44 11.43
N ILE A 87 6.26 -0.63 10.64
CA ILE A 87 6.26 -0.72 9.19
C ILE A 87 7.50 -0.01 8.66
N LYS A 88 8.41 -0.75 8.03
CA LYS A 88 9.60 -0.17 7.41
C LYS A 88 9.23 0.43 6.05
N ASN A 89 9.99 1.43 5.59
CA ASN A 89 9.86 1.94 4.23
C ASN A 89 10.16 0.79 3.25
N SER A 90 9.16 0.29 2.56
CA SER A 90 9.23 -0.97 1.82
C SER A 90 8.30 -0.95 0.60
N THR A 91 8.70 -1.72 -0.41
CA THR A 91 7.83 -2.09 -1.54
C THR A 91 6.82 -3.18 -1.17
N ILE A 92 6.91 -3.73 0.03
CA ILE A 92 5.97 -4.72 0.55
C ILE A 92 4.85 -3.98 1.28
N ALA A 93 3.60 -4.25 0.89
CA ALA A 93 2.45 -3.63 1.53
C ALA A 93 2.27 -4.17 2.97
N ALA A 94 1.99 -3.26 3.89
CA ALA A 94 1.60 -3.58 5.26
C ALA A 94 0.09 -3.36 5.44
N THR A 95 -0.50 -4.05 6.42
CA THR A 95 -1.92 -3.91 6.75
C THR A 95 -2.09 -2.93 7.91
N VAL A 96 -2.86 -1.87 7.67
CA VAL A 96 -3.23 -0.87 8.68
C VAL A 96 -4.73 -0.62 8.55
N ASN A 97 -5.47 -0.69 9.65
CA ASN A 97 -6.93 -0.59 9.65
C ASN A 97 -7.59 -1.52 8.62
N LYS A 98 -7.11 -2.76 8.53
CA LYS A 98 -7.58 -3.81 7.58
C LYS A 98 -7.41 -3.47 6.10
N MET A 99 -6.64 -2.43 5.76
CA MET A 99 -6.31 -2.06 4.40
C MET A 99 -4.80 -2.22 4.15
N GLU A 100 -4.44 -2.58 2.93
CA GLU A 100 -3.05 -2.71 2.51
C GLU A 100 -2.52 -1.40 1.93
N TYR A 101 -1.37 -0.96 2.44
CA TYR A 101 -0.68 0.25 2.02
C TYR A 101 0.81 0.01 1.76
N PHE A 102 1.36 0.76 0.82
CA PHE A 102 2.79 1.01 0.76
C PHE A 102 3.08 2.26 1.60
N THR A 103 3.85 2.08 2.68
CA THR A 103 4.18 3.17 3.60
C THR A 103 5.53 3.76 3.24
N SER A 104 5.62 5.06 3.15
CA SER A 104 6.85 5.82 2.94
C SER A 104 7.01 6.93 3.96
N TYR A 105 8.26 7.33 4.18
CA TYR A 105 8.64 8.32 5.17
C TYR A 105 9.41 9.46 4.53
N ALA A 106 9.18 10.68 5.01
CA ALA A 106 9.98 11.85 4.70
C ALA A 106 10.13 12.70 5.96
N LYS A 107 11.34 13.16 6.23
CA LYS A 107 11.63 14.11 7.30
C LYS A 107 11.67 15.52 6.74
N THR A 108 11.01 16.45 7.39
CA THR A 108 11.19 17.89 7.17
C THR A 108 11.80 18.47 8.44
N THR A 109 12.98 19.07 8.31
CA THR A 109 13.71 19.74 9.37
C THR A 109 13.11 21.11 9.65
N THR A 110 13.50 21.75 10.75
CA THR A 110 13.01 23.08 11.14
C THR A 110 13.36 24.19 10.14
N ASP A 111 14.40 24.01 9.32
CA ASP A 111 14.78 24.91 8.23
C ASP A 111 14.00 24.64 6.92
N GLY A 112 13.10 23.65 6.92
CA GLY A 112 12.28 23.28 5.77
C GLY A 112 12.92 22.26 4.81
N THR A 113 14.12 21.76 5.08
CA THR A 113 14.76 20.75 4.24
C THR A 113 14.03 19.41 4.39
N THR A 114 13.68 18.78 3.27
CA THR A 114 12.98 17.47 3.27
C THR A 114 13.87 16.37 2.72
N THR A 115 13.92 15.24 3.44
CA THR A 115 14.68 14.04 3.06
C THR A 115 13.82 12.78 3.23
N GLY A 116 14.06 11.73 2.45
CA GLY A 116 13.30 10.47 2.46
C GLY A 116 13.68 9.52 3.60
N VAL A 117 13.73 10.01 4.83
CA VAL A 117 14.11 9.25 6.03
C VAL A 117 13.05 9.39 7.12
N ASN A 118 13.05 8.45 8.05
CA ASN A 118 12.18 8.45 9.25
C ASN A 118 12.90 8.83 10.54
N SER A 119 14.19 9.20 10.46
CA SER A 119 14.96 9.70 11.61
C SER A 119 14.62 11.17 11.87
N ALA A 120 14.52 11.56 13.12
CA ALA A 120 14.19 12.92 13.51
C ALA A 120 14.89 13.30 14.82
N VAL A 121 15.27 14.55 14.94
CA VAL A 121 15.65 15.21 16.18
C VAL A 121 14.51 16.10 16.67
N SER A 122 14.69 16.73 17.80
CA SER A 122 13.68 17.66 18.33
C SER A 122 13.41 18.79 17.33
N GLY A 123 12.13 19.09 17.12
CA GLY A 123 11.67 20.11 16.18
C GLY A 123 11.32 19.58 14.79
N ASP A 124 11.89 18.47 14.36
CA ASP A 124 11.62 17.89 13.06
C ASP A 124 10.18 17.34 12.94
N THR A 125 9.71 17.26 11.69
CA THR A 125 8.44 16.59 11.34
C THR A 125 8.73 15.40 10.44
N VAL A 126 8.28 14.21 10.85
CA VAL A 126 8.29 13.02 10.00
C VAL A 126 6.91 12.87 9.36
N THR A 127 6.86 13.00 8.05
CA THR A 127 5.64 12.74 7.25
C THR A 127 5.59 11.27 6.90
N VAL A 128 4.52 10.61 7.31
CA VAL A 128 4.22 9.21 6.99
C VAL A 128 3.12 9.18 5.94
N THR A 129 3.45 8.66 4.77
CA THR A 129 2.53 8.62 3.64
C THR A 129 2.12 7.17 3.35
N ASN A 130 0.82 6.89 3.40
CA ASN A 130 0.24 5.62 2.97
C ASN A 130 -0.30 5.73 1.55
N GLN A 131 0.27 4.96 0.64
CA GLN A 131 -0.25 4.80 -0.71
C GLN A 131 -1.14 3.56 -0.75
N ILE A 132 -2.39 3.73 -1.17
CA ILE A 132 -3.36 2.63 -1.27
C ILE A 132 -2.86 1.62 -2.31
N ARG A 133 -2.80 0.35 -1.91
CA ARG A 133 -2.52 -0.74 -2.83
C ARG A 133 -3.80 -1.18 -3.53
N VAL A 134 -3.82 -1.14 -4.86
CA VAL A 134 -4.85 -1.83 -5.63
C VAL A 134 -4.43 -3.28 -5.81
N LYS A 135 -5.26 -4.20 -5.36
CA LYS A 135 -5.15 -5.59 -5.81
C LYS A 135 -5.67 -5.65 -7.23
N GLU A 136 -4.79 -5.80 -8.20
CA GLU A 136 -5.22 -6.12 -9.54
C GLU A 136 -5.95 -7.47 -9.50
N LEU A 137 -7.22 -7.47 -9.90
CA LEU A 137 -7.92 -8.72 -10.12
C LEU A 137 -7.18 -9.47 -11.23
N PRO A 138 -6.93 -10.77 -11.06
CA PRO A 138 -6.38 -11.56 -12.15
C PRO A 138 -7.21 -11.30 -13.40
N SER A 139 -6.56 -10.93 -14.50
CA SER A 139 -7.25 -10.68 -15.77
C SER A 139 -7.78 -11.99 -16.34
N THR A 140 -8.84 -12.52 -15.71
CA THR A 140 -9.50 -13.77 -16.11
C THR A 140 -10.29 -13.62 -17.42
N GLY A 141 -10.32 -12.40 -18.01
CA GLY A 141 -11.22 -12.10 -19.12
C GLY A 141 -10.59 -11.98 -20.52
N SER A 142 -9.28 -11.80 -20.65
CA SER A 142 -8.72 -11.43 -21.98
C SER A 142 -8.46 -12.62 -22.90
N TYR A 143 -7.89 -13.70 -22.41
CA TYR A 143 -7.58 -14.87 -23.24
C TYR A 143 -8.79 -15.82 -23.42
N GLY A 144 -9.64 -15.94 -22.38
CA GLY A 144 -10.83 -16.80 -22.44
C GLY A 144 -11.82 -16.36 -23.53
N SER A 145 -12.12 -15.06 -23.62
CA SER A 145 -13.06 -14.54 -24.62
C SER A 145 -12.55 -14.69 -26.06
N LEU A 146 -11.24 -14.60 -26.28
CA LEU A 146 -10.64 -14.78 -27.61
C LEU A 146 -10.73 -16.25 -28.07
N ILE A 147 -10.46 -17.20 -27.17
CA ILE A 147 -10.55 -18.63 -27.46
C ILE A 147 -11.99 -19.02 -27.79
N TYR A 148 -12.97 -18.54 -27.04
CA TYR A 148 -14.39 -18.82 -27.32
C TYR A 148 -14.86 -18.16 -28.61
N ARG A 149 -14.41 -16.96 -28.97
CA ARG A 149 -14.71 -16.30 -30.24
C ARG A 149 -14.11 -17.07 -31.43
N LEU A 150 -12.86 -17.53 -31.32
CA LEU A 150 -12.20 -18.34 -32.35
C LEU A 150 -12.87 -19.71 -32.50
N ALA A 151 -13.19 -20.39 -31.40
CA ALA A 151 -13.89 -21.66 -31.42
C ALA A 151 -15.28 -21.53 -32.03
N GLY A 152 -16.03 -20.46 -31.72
CA GLY A 152 -17.33 -20.16 -32.32
C GLY A 152 -17.25 -19.90 -33.82
N ALA A 153 -16.27 -19.13 -34.29
CA ALA A 153 -16.04 -18.86 -35.68
C ALA A 153 -15.71 -20.13 -36.50
N ILE A 154 -14.86 -21.01 -35.93
CA ILE A 154 -14.52 -22.30 -36.56
C ILE A 154 -15.76 -23.20 -36.68
N LEU A 155 -16.59 -23.28 -35.64
CA LEU A 155 -17.83 -24.06 -35.67
C LEU A 155 -18.81 -23.58 -36.76
N ILE A 156 -18.96 -22.26 -36.92
CA ILE A 156 -19.83 -21.67 -37.94
C ILE A 156 -19.31 -22.00 -39.35
N LEU A 157 -17.99 -21.92 -39.58
CA LEU A 157 -17.38 -22.27 -40.87
C LEU A 157 -17.55 -23.75 -41.19
N PHE A 158 -17.39 -24.66 -40.21
CA PHE A 158 -17.62 -26.09 -40.39
C PHE A 158 -19.09 -26.40 -40.74
N ALA A 159 -20.03 -25.79 -40.02
CA ALA A 159 -21.47 -25.98 -40.30
C ALA A 159 -21.84 -25.49 -41.69
N GLY A 160 -21.30 -24.32 -42.10
CA GLY A 160 -21.51 -23.80 -43.45
C GLY A 160 -20.94 -24.71 -44.56
N LEU A 161 -19.74 -25.26 -44.33
CA LEU A 161 -19.12 -26.20 -45.29
C LEU A 161 -19.91 -27.49 -45.44
N LEU A 162 -20.38 -28.07 -44.34
CA LEU A 162 -21.23 -29.26 -44.33
C LEU A 162 -22.55 -29.02 -45.07
N MET A 163 -23.13 -27.84 -44.94
CA MET A 163 -24.36 -27.45 -45.64
C MET A 163 -24.15 -27.36 -47.15
N LEU A 164 -23.01 -26.77 -47.58
CA LEU A 164 -22.64 -26.69 -49.00
C LEU A 164 -22.40 -28.09 -49.63
N ILE A 165 -21.75 -28.99 -48.91
CA ILE A 165 -21.53 -30.37 -49.38
C ILE A 165 -22.83 -31.12 -49.51
N ASN A 166 -23.76 -30.95 -48.60
CA ASN A 166 -25.08 -31.58 -48.66
C ASN A 166 -25.90 -31.04 -49.86
N ILE A 167 -25.91 -29.72 -50.07
CA ILE A 167 -26.60 -29.11 -51.23
C ILE A 167 -26.04 -29.68 -52.54
N LYS A 168 -24.70 -29.79 -52.67
CA LYS A 168 -24.08 -30.38 -53.87
C LYS A 168 -24.49 -31.83 -54.09
N LYS A 169 -24.57 -32.65 -53.04
CA LYS A 169 -25.05 -34.03 -53.12
C LYS A 169 -26.50 -34.13 -53.61
N TYR A 170 -27.38 -33.25 -53.12
CA TYR A 170 -28.78 -33.24 -53.56
C TYR A 170 -28.92 -32.79 -55.00
N THR A 171 -28.12 -31.83 -55.47
CA THR A 171 -28.16 -31.33 -56.84
C THR A 171 -27.62 -32.36 -57.84
N CYS A 172 -26.60 -33.15 -57.48
CA CYS A 172 -26.10 -34.22 -58.39
C CYS A 172 -26.97 -35.50 -58.42
N ARG A 173 -27.89 -35.67 -57.47
CA ARG A 173 -28.77 -36.87 -57.43
C ARG A 173 -30.09 -36.70 -58.20
N ASN A 174 -30.39 -35.47 -58.55
CA ASN A 174 -31.64 -35.10 -59.31
C ASN A 174 -31.37 -34.69 -60.78
N ARG A 175 -30.21 -35.06 -61.29
CA ARG A 175 -29.90 -35.07 -62.73
C ARG A 175 -29.71 -36.54 -63.17
#